data_7b512f27a9e7b1bc509ddcd376432dfe
#
_entry.id   7b512f27a9e7b1bc509ddcd376432dfe
#
_cell.length_a   1.000
_cell.length_b   1.000
_cell.length_c   1.000
_cell.angle_alpha   90.00
_cell.angle_beta   90.00
_cell.angle_gamma   90.00
#
_symmetry.space_group_name_H-M   'P 1'
#
loop_
_entity.id
_entity.type
_entity.pdbx_description
1 polymer ?
#
loop_
_entity_poly.entity_id
_entity_poly.type
_entity_poly.pdbx_seq_one_letter_code
_entity_poly.pdbx_strand_id
1 'polypeptide(L)'
;PEKSFQKTITLGSVSGNFIFKKIIDEVNHKLNFIDGVNDIDIKIEVNGSEEFNIKEIWETKNNNKSLWSKSFIDLQNDVTTKDLTQAIREGFDRIEHLKRFTTNSMGTDQGKISSINALGIVSKLLKKSVSEVGTTTYRPPYNPVSFSAIAGRSTYEFYDAERKTPIHPWHLKHNAVFEDVGQWKRPWYYKKYENETMNEAVQRESKQVRESAGILDGSTLGKIEIKGKDALEFVNMMYTNSFTKMKPMSAKYALMLGEDGMVKDDGIVCKINDNHFITTTTSGGAANVLSHMEEFAQTEWPNLNVYLNSITEQFATFNISGPKSRIILSRVFNNIDFSNHKFPYMTFNTFDYLNYKVRILRASFTGEQGYEIYVPPKYALTLWERIFYYSRDVDLVPYGTETMHLLRAEKGYIIVGQETDGTVTPLDLNLNWMIGKKKKDFIGKRSLTRSDIIKGDRKQLVGLVPVDKSYGIEEGQHVIEDKNIPSQIDKPIKMLGQVTSSYFSPTLNHSIAMALIKEGNRKIGSQIYVSTSNMNVIPVEVVKPNFLDPENKRLLS
;
A
#
# COMPACT_ATOMS: atom_id res chain seq x y z
N PRO A 1 -46.23 11.29 20.34
CA PRO A 1 -45.74 10.39 19.30
C PRO A 1 -45.51 9.03 19.95
N GLU A 2 -46.48 8.15 19.69
CA GLU A 2 -46.50 6.79 20.18
C GLU A 2 -45.37 5.98 19.53
N LYS A 3 -44.42 5.49 20.35
CA LYS A 3 -43.51 4.46 19.93
C LYS A 3 -44.16 3.10 20.17
N SER A 4 -44.74 2.51 19.14
CA SER A 4 -45.18 1.14 19.16
C SER A 4 -43.93 0.23 19.19
N PHE A 5 -43.67 -0.45 20.27
CA PHE A 5 -42.68 -1.52 20.35
C PHE A 5 -43.35 -2.81 19.90
N GLN A 6 -43.11 -3.22 18.65
CA GLN A 6 -43.50 -4.52 18.18
C GLN A 6 -42.37 -5.51 18.52
N LYS A 7 -42.56 -6.32 19.56
CA LYS A 7 -41.67 -7.40 19.94
C LYS A 7 -42.20 -8.71 19.38
N THR A 8 -41.60 -9.23 18.33
CA THR A 8 -41.94 -10.55 17.79
C THR A 8 -41.16 -11.60 18.57
N ILE A 9 -41.85 -12.50 19.25
CA ILE A 9 -41.24 -13.66 19.90
C ILE A 9 -41.56 -14.86 19.04
N THR A 10 -40.53 -15.45 18.41
CA THR A 10 -40.69 -16.70 17.66
C THR A 10 -40.36 -17.88 18.58
N LEU A 11 -41.34 -18.71 18.86
CA LEU A 11 -41.17 -19.92 19.65
C LEU A 11 -41.18 -21.13 18.73
N GLY A 12 -40.13 -21.96 18.81
CA GLY A 12 -40.12 -23.26 18.13
C GLY A 12 -41.14 -24.20 18.77
N SER A 13 -41.76 -25.04 17.94
CA SER A 13 -42.87 -25.95 18.26
C SER A 13 -42.56 -27.06 19.31
N VAL A 14 -41.40 -27.05 19.95
CA VAL A 14 -40.89 -28.18 20.75
C VAL A 14 -41.01 -27.95 22.26
N SER A 15 -41.27 -26.77 22.73
CA SER A 15 -41.39 -26.51 24.17
C SER A 15 -42.85 -26.47 24.56
N GLY A 16 -43.32 -27.56 25.10
CA GLY A 16 -44.70 -27.72 25.53
C GLY A 16 -45.22 -26.64 26.48
N ASN A 17 -46.48 -26.69 26.80
CA ASN A 17 -47.31 -25.74 27.57
C ASN A 17 -46.67 -25.06 28.79
N PHE A 18 -45.57 -25.59 29.32
CA PHE A 18 -44.91 -25.07 30.50
C PHE A 18 -44.12 -23.76 30.23
N ILE A 19 -43.43 -23.64 29.11
CA ILE A 19 -42.67 -22.41 28.75
C ILE A 19 -43.63 -21.31 28.32
N PHE A 20 -44.69 -21.67 27.61
CA PHE A 20 -45.73 -20.73 27.18
C PHE A 20 -46.40 -20.06 28.39
N LYS A 21 -46.78 -20.84 29.39
CA LYS A 21 -47.39 -20.32 30.62
C LYS A 21 -46.46 -19.38 31.35
N LYS A 22 -45.19 -19.72 31.48
CA LYS A 22 -44.17 -18.87 32.14
C LYS A 22 -43.89 -17.55 31.42
N ILE A 23 -43.94 -17.54 30.08
CA ILE A 23 -43.79 -16.33 29.28
C ILE A 23 -45.04 -15.44 29.40
N ILE A 24 -46.24 -16.01 29.40
CA ILE A 24 -47.49 -15.26 29.62
C ILE A 24 -47.52 -14.64 31.00
N ASP A 25 -47.13 -15.40 32.02
CA ASP A 25 -47.07 -14.92 33.39
C ASP A 25 -46.04 -13.75 33.52
N GLU A 26 -44.89 -13.86 32.83
CA GLU A 26 -43.88 -12.79 32.85
C GLU A 26 -44.31 -11.56 32.04
N VAL A 27 -45.02 -11.73 30.92
CA VAL A 27 -45.61 -10.63 30.13
C VAL A 27 -46.71 -9.93 30.94
N ASN A 28 -47.61 -10.69 31.56
CA ASN A 28 -48.66 -10.14 32.39
C ASN A 28 -48.11 -9.43 33.61
N HIS A 29 -47.07 -9.97 34.23
CA HIS A 29 -46.38 -9.29 35.36
C HIS A 29 -45.74 -7.97 34.93
N LYS A 30 -45.22 -7.88 33.71
CA LYS A 30 -44.65 -6.61 33.16
C LYS A 30 -45.70 -5.64 32.67
N LEU A 31 -46.84 -6.12 32.18
CA LEU A 31 -47.97 -5.27 31.75
C LEU A 31 -48.71 -4.64 32.95
N ASN A 32 -48.80 -5.32 34.10
CA ASN A 32 -49.39 -4.78 35.33
C ASN A 32 -48.61 -3.56 35.92
N PHE A 33 -47.43 -3.25 35.41
CA PHE A 33 -46.66 -2.03 35.69
C PHE A 33 -47.07 -0.82 34.83
N ILE A 34 -47.97 -1.00 33.87
CA ILE A 34 -48.45 0.07 33.01
C ILE A 34 -49.91 0.36 33.40
N ASP A 35 -50.12 1.43 34.13
CA ASP A 35 -51.47 1.86 34.56
C ASP A 35 -52.44 1.92 33.34
N GLY A 36 -53.51 1.11 33.41
CA GLY A 36 -54.61 1.14 32.46
C GLY A 36 -54.72 0.02 31.44
N VAL A 37 -53.90 -1.03 31.53
CA VAL A 37 -54.03 -2.23 30.68
C VAL A 37 -54.71 -3.34 31.46
N ASN A 38 -55.96 -3.66 31.13
CA ASN A 38 -56.71 -4.82 31.67
C ASN A 38 -56.08 -6.14 31.18
N ASP A 39 -56.17 -7.17 31.99
CA ASP A 39 -55.70 -8.54 31.66
C ASP A 39 -56.15 -8.94 30.26
N ILE A 40 -55.17 -9.28 29.40
CA ILE A 40 -55.43 -9.86 28.10
C ILE A 40 -55.65 -11.34 28.27
N ASP A 41 -56.90 -11.80 28.17
CA ASP A 41 -57.26 -13.22 28.20
C ASP A 41 -56.96 -13.84 26.84
N ILE A 42 -55.81 -14.46 26.69
CA ILE A 42 -55.43 -15.13 25.45
C ILE A 42 -55.85 -16.62 25.58
N LYS A 43 -57.00 -16.97 24.97
CA LYS A 43 -57.38 -18.37 24.77
C LYS A 43 -56.57 -18.98 23.66
N ILE A 44 -55.65 -19.88 23.97
CA ILE A 44 -54.93 -20.68 23.00
C ILE A 44 -55.61 -22.06 22.92
N GLU A 45 -56.31 -22.32 21.84
CA GLU A 45 -56.76 -23.65 21.48
C GLU A 45 -55.60 -24.42 20.83
N VAL A 46 -55.04 -25.40 21.56
CA VAL A 46 -54.05 -26.33 20.99
C VAL A 46 -54.81 -27.51 20.43
N ASN A 47 -55.07 -27.52 19.14
CA ASN A 47 -55.64 -28.64 18.44
C ASN A 47 -54.56 -29.68 18.15
N GLY A 48 -54.60 -30.81 18.90
CA GLY A 48 -53.87 -32.02 18.63
C GLY A 48 -52.39 -32.02 19.01
N SER A 49 -51.97 -32.98 19.78
CA SER A 49 -50.57 -33.31 19.97
C SER A 49 -50.08 -34.09 18.74
N GLU A 50 -49.56 -33.43 17.72
CA GLU A 50 -48.75 -34.14 16.72
C GLU A 50 -47.44 -34.54 17.37
N GLU A 51 -47.20 -35.85 17.43
CA GLU A 51 -45.86 -36.35 17.82
C GLU A 51 -44.86 -36.01 16.70
N PHE A 52 -44.10 -34.97 16.90
CA PHE A 52 -43.00 -34.62 16.01
C PHE A 52 -41.78 -35.48 16.32
N ASN A 53 -41.41 -36.33 15.41
CA ASN A 53 -40.18 -37.10 15.49
C ASN A 53 -39.07 -36.27 14.80
N ILE A 54 -38.29 -35.53 15.58
CA ILE A 54 -37.19 -34.70 15.05
C ILE A 54 -36.02 -35.62 14.70
N LYS A 55 -35.72 -35.69 13.41
CA LYS A 55 -34.51 -36.38 12.93
C LYS A 55 -33.34 -35.41 12.90
N GLU A 56 -32.29 -35.73 13.62
CA GLU A 56 -31.05 -34.94 13.64
C GLU A 56 -30.33 -35.02 12.28
N ILE A 57 -30.04 -33.89 11.69
CA ILE A 57 -29.25 -33.75 10.45
C ILE A 57 -28.02 -32.92 10.77
N TRP A 58 -26.89 -33.56 11.02
CA TRP A 58 -25.62 -32.93 11.32
C TRP A 58 -24.76 -32.65 10.08
N GLU A 59 -25.03 -33.34 8.99
CA GLU A 59 -24.30 -33.24 7.73
C GLU A 59 -25.24 -33.39 6.54
N THR A 60 -25.13 -32.48 5.58
CA THR A 60 -25.85 -32.58 4.31
C THR A 60 -25.06 -33.53 3.39
N LYS A 61 -25.62 -34.69 3.10
CA LYS A 61 -24.99 -35.62 2.15
C LYS A 61 -25.20 -35.11 0.73
N ASN A 62 -24.09 -34.83 0.03
CA ASN A 62 -24.15 -34.56 -1.39
C ASN A 62 -24.23 -35.90 -2.15
N ASN A 63 -25.30 -36.11 -2.91
CA ASN A 63 -25.49 -37.31 -3.75
C ASN A 63 -24.53 -37.32 -4.97
N ASN A 64 -23.98 -36.19 -5.34
CA ASN A 64 -22.92 -36.11 -6.34
C ASN A 64 -21.59 -36.48 -5.70
N LYS A 65 -21.04 -37.62 -6.09
CA LYS A 65 -19.71 -38.11 -5.68
C LYS A 65 -18.56 -37.28 -6.26
N SER A 66 -18.75 -36.01 -6.43
CA SER A 66 -17.66 -35.09 -6.84
C SER A 66 -16.58 -35.06 -5.76
N LEU A 67 -15.35 -35.34 -6.14
CA LEU A 67 -14.15 -35.23 -5.28
C LEU A 67 -13.99 -33.87 -4.64
N TRP A 68 -14.68 -32.85 -5.14
CA TRP A 68 -14.63 -31.46 -4.74
C TRP A 68 -15.74 -31.01 -3.79
N SER A 69 -16.73 -31.87 -3.50
CA SER A 69 -17.77 -31.49 -2.53
C SER A 69 -17.23 -31.58 -1.12
N LYS A 70 -17.19 -30.43 -0.43
CA LYS A 70 -16.77 -30.29 0.97
C LYS A 70 -18.01 -29.96 1.81
N SER A 71 -18.19 -30.64 2.94
CA SER A 71 -19.17 -30.25 3.97
C SER A 71 -18.45 -29.43 5.03
N PHE A 72 -18.55 -28.11 4.95
CA PHE A 72 -17.94 -27.18 5.91
C PHE A 72 -18.72 -27.18 7.23
N ILE A 73 -17.99 -27.16 8.33
CA ILE A 73 -18.51 -27.09 9.70
C ILE A 73 -18.15 -25.76 10.30
N ASP A 74 -16.88 -25.39 10.22
CA ASP A 74 -16.37 -24.11 10.67
C ASP A 74 -15.98 -23.28 9.44
N LEU A 75 -16.75 -22.22 9.19
CA LEU A 75 -16.53 -21.33 8.04
C LEU A 75 -15.43 -20.30 8.29
N GLN A 76 -15.01 -20.09 9.54
CA GLN A 76 -13.91 -19.15 9.85
C GLN A 76 -12.54 -19.81 9.64
N ASN A 77 -12.45 -21.12 9.92
CA ASN A 77 -11.20 -21.86 9.80
C ASN A 77 -11.25 -22.94 8.70
N ASP A 78 -12.26 -22.90 7.83
CA ASP A 78 -12.45 -23.84 6.71
C ASP A 78 -12.42 -25.33 7.12
N VAL A 79 -12.88 -25.66 8.34
CA VAL A 79 -12.90 -27.04 8.83
C VAL A 79 -14.09 -27.79 8.24
N THR A 80 -13.82 -28.98 7.73
CA THR A 80 -14.81 -29.87 7.09
C THR A 80 -15.06 -31.13 7.91
N THR A 81 -16.11 -31.89 7.55
CA THR A 81 -16.39 -33.21 8.14
C THR A 81 -15.23 -34.19 7.92
N LYS A 82 -14.47 -34.04 6.84
CA LYS A 82 -13.27 -34.86 6.57
C LYS A 82 -12.17 -34.59 7.59
N ASP A 83 -11.98 -33.32 8.00
CA ASP A 83 -10.95 -32.94 8.97
C ASP A 83 -11.28 -33.53 10.34
N LEU A 84 -12.57 -33.48 10.77
CA LEU A 84 -13.00 -34.16 11.99
C LEU A 84 -12.81 -35.69 11.93
N THR A 85 -13.12 -36.28 10.78
CA THR A 85 -12.95 -37.74 10.56
C THR A 85 -11.45 -38.08 10.61
N GLN A 86 -10.60 -37.28 10.00
CA GLN A 86 -9.15 -37.49 10.03
C GLN A 86 -8.61 -37.35 11.45
N ALA A 87 -9.03 -36.33 12.20
CA ALA A 87 -8.63 -36.15 13.58
C ALA A 87 -8.91 -37.40 14.44
N ILE A 88 -10.10 -37.97 14.30
CA ILE A 88 -10.47 -39.20 15.04
C ILE A 88 -9.61 -40.40 14.61
N ARG A 89 -9.32 -40.55 13.32
CA ARG A 89 -8.43 -41.59 12.81
C ARG A 89 -6.99 -41.45 13.36
N GLU A 90 -6.54 -40.23 13.56
CA GLU A 90 -5.23 -39.91 14.17
C GLU A 90 -5.23 -40.11 15.71
N GLY A 91 -6.37 -40.45 16.32
CA GLY A 91 -6.48 -40.73 17.75
C GLY A 91 -6.93 -39.55 18.61
N PHE A 92 -7.37 -38.45 18.01
CA PHE A 92 -7.91 -37.29 18.74
C PHE A 92 -9.41 -37.52 19.06
N ASP A 93 -9.72 -38.42 19.97
CA ASP A 93 -11.09 -38.80 20.34
C ASP A 93 -11.72 -37.87 21.39
N ARG A 94 -10.92 -36.99 22.02
CA ARG A 94 -11.41 -36.00 22.97
C ARG A 94 -11.68 -34.68 22.25
N ILE A 95 -12.86 -34.12 22.46
CA ILE A 95 -13.33 -32.94 21.73
C ILE A 95 -12.39 -31.72 21.85
N GLU A 96 -11.74 -31.51 23.01
CA GLU A 96 -10.78 -30.43 23.20
C GLU A 96 -9.48 -30.65 22.42
N HIS A 97 -9.03 -31.90 22.26
CA HIS A 97 -7.86 -32.22 21.43
C HIS A 97 -8.22 -32.12 19.95
N LEU A 98 -9.38 -32.63 19.56
CA LEU A 98 -9.89 -32.53 18.19
C LEU A 98 -10.03 -31.06 17.78
N LYS A 99 -10.58 -30.21 18.65
CA LYS A 99 -10.66 -28.77 18.46
C LYS A 99 -9.30 -28.14 18.11
N ARG A 100 -8.25 -28.49 18.86
CA ARG A 100 -6.91 -27.93 18.63
C ARG A 100 -6.24 -28.50 17.38
N PHE A 101 -6.45 -29.77 17.10
CA PHE A 101 -5.89 -30.41 15.92
C PHE A 101 -6.49 -29.85 14.62
N THR A 102 -7.81 -29.65 14.59
CA THR A 102 -8.55 -29.19 13.40
C THR A 102 -8.72 -27.68 13.33
N THR A 103 -8.44 -26.95 14.40
CA THR A 103 -8.80 -25.53 14.61
C THR A 103 -10.32 -25.27 14.64
N ASN A 104 -11.15 -26.33 14.67
CA ASN A 104 -12.60 -26.17 14.77
C ASN A 104 -12.98 -25.39 16.01
N SER A 105 -13.84 -24.39 15.87
CA SER A 105 -14.33 -23.55 16.98
C SER A 105 -13.23 -22.69 17.66
N MET A 106 -12.11 -22.44 16.98
CA MET A 106 -11.03 -21.58 17.47
C MET A 106 -11.10 -20.15 16.92
N GLY A 107 -11.98 -19.87 15.97
CA GLY A 107 -12.17 -18.54 15.41
C GLY A 107 -12.80 -17.55 16.40
N THR A 108 -13.02 -16.32 15.93
CA THR A 108 -13.51 -15.21 16.77
C THR A 108 -14.91 -15.47 17.36
N ASP A 109 -15.71 -16.30 16.73
CA ASP A 109 -17.03 -16.71 17.26
C ASP A 109 -16.94 -17.78 18.34
N GLN A 110 -15.77 -18.36 18.56
CA GLN A 110 -15.52 -19.42 19.55
C GLN A 110 -16.49 -20.61 19.39
N GLY A 111 -16.82 -20.95 18.15
CA GLY A 111 -17.67 -22.09 17.83
C GLY A 111 -19.17 -21.91 18.04
N LYS A 112 -19.67 -20.68 18.19
CA LYS A 112 -21.12 -20.42 18.30
C LYS A 112 -21.91 -20.98 17.13
N ILE A 113 -21.31 -20.99 15.92
CA ILE A 113 -21.91 -21.52 14.70
C ILE A 113 -21.53 -23.00 14.51
N SER A 114 -20.26 -23.37 14.74
CA SER A 114 -19.69 -24.65 14.33
C SER A 114 -19.77 -25.76 15.40
N SER A 115 -19.71 -25.42 16.70
CA SER A 115 -19.53 -26.40 17.78
C SER A 115 -20.61 -27.46 17.83
N ILE A 116 -21.87 -27.08 17.71
CA ILE A 116 -22.98 -28.06 17.83
C ILE A 116 -22.98 -29.09 16.69
N ASN A 117 -22.71 -28.65 15.47
CA ASN A 117 -22.59 -29.52 14.31
C ASN A 117 -21.38 -30.46 14.42
N ALA A 118 -20.25 -29.93 14.88
CA ALA A 118 -19.05 -30.71 15.14
C ALA A 118 -19.32 -31.82 16.19
N LEU A 119 -19.96 -31.46 17.30
CA LEU A 119 -20.32 -32.40 18.36
C LEU A 119 -21.24 -33.52 17.85
N GLY A 120 -22.26 -33.18 17.05
CA GLY A 120 -23.16 -34.14 16.45
C GLY A 120 -22.45 -35.12 15.50
N ILE A 121 -21.51 -34.64 14.69
CA ILE A 121 -20.72 -35.48 13.79
C ILE A 121 -19.75 -36.37 14.58
N VAL A 122 -19.03 -35.81 15.56
CA VAL A 122 -18.09 -36.54 16.42
C VAL A 122 -18.82 -37.62 17.22
N SER A 123 -20.02 -37.31 17.75
CA SER A 123 -20.91 -38.26 18.42
C SER A 123 -21.19 -39.49 17.55
N LYS A 124 -21.57 -39.28 16.27
CA LYS A 124 -21.80 -40.35 15.31
C LYS A 124 -20.55 -41.17 14.99
N LEU A 125 -19.42 -40.50 14.81
CA LEU A 125 -18.15 -41.14 14.47
C LEU A 125 -17.62 -42.02 15.64
N LEU A 126 -17.74 -41.54 16.86
CA LEU A 126 -17.33 -42.24 18.08
C LEU A 126 -18.38 -43.22 18.62
N LYS A 127 -19.60 -43.22 18.08
CA LYS A 127 -20.75 -43.98 18.59
C LYS A 127 -21.06 -43.71 20.07
N LYS A 128 -20.96 -42.43 20.46
CA LYS A 128 -21.25 -41.91 21.79
C LYS A 128 -22.39 -40.90 21.71
N SER A 129 -23.11 -40.69 22.79
CA SER A 129 -24.05 -39.58 22.86
C SER A 129 -23.32 -38.23 22.84
N VAL A 130 -23.99 -37.15 22.43
CA VAL A 130 -23.42 -35.78 22.44
C VAL A 130 -22.97 -35.38 23.85
N SER A 131 -23.69 -35.80 24.89
CA SER A 131 -23.34 -35.56 26.29
C SER A 131 -22.05 -36.29 26.73
N GLU A 132 -21.80 -37.49 26.20
CA GLU A 132 -20.55 -38.23 26.48
C GLU A 132 -19.35 -37.69 25.74
N VAL A 133 -19.54 -37.08 24.56
CA VAL A 133 -18.48 -36.37 23.83
C VAL A 133 -18.08 -35.11 24.58
N GLY A 134 -19.02 -34.46 25.24
CA GLY A 134 -18.82 -33.24 26.00
C GLY A 134 -18.80 -31.98 25.12
N THR A 135 -18.48 -30.86 25.72
CA THR A 135 -18.42 -29.55 25.05
C THR A 135 -17.02 -28.97 25.05
N THR A 136 -16.75 -28.06 24.11
CA THR A 136 -15.49 -27.33 24.06
C THR A 136 -15.48 -26.16 25.02
N THR A 137 -14.30 -25.82 25.54
CA THR A 137 -14.11 -24.63 26.38
C THR A 137 -13.92 -23.39 25.50
N TYR A 138 -14.61 -22.33 25.86
CA TYR A 138 -14.48 -21.03 25.21
C TYR A 138 -13.31 -20.23 25.79
N ARG A 139 -12.73 -19.35 24.96
CA ARG A 139 -11.71 -18.41 25.38
C ARG A 139 -12.21 -16.96 25.27
N PRO A 140 -11.76 -16.04 26.15
CA PRO A 140 -12.03 -14.62 25.97
C PRO A 140 -11.40 -14.07 24.68
N PRO A 141 -12.05 -13.11 24.03
CA PRO A 141 -13.39 -12.61 24.27
C PRO A 141 -14.45 -13.50 23.61
N TYR A 142 -15.28 -14.16 24.42
CA TYR A 142 -16.38 -14.98 23.90
C TYR A 142 -17.48 -14.14 23.23
N ASN A 143 -17.79 -13.01 23.82
CA ASN A 143 -18.64 -12.00 23.19
C ASN A 143 -17.77 -11.00 22.42
N PRO A 144 -18.18 -10.58 21.20
CA PRO A 144 -17.48 -9.55 20.48
C PRO A 144 -17.34 -8.29 21.33
N VAL A 145 -16.12 -7.77 21.37
CA VAL A 145 -15.82 -6.50 22.03
C VAL A 145 -15.53 -5.49 20.93
N SER A 146 -16.22 -4.35 20.94
CA SER A 146 -15.98 -3.31 19.96
C SER A 146 -14.61 -2.67 20.18
N PHE A 147 -13.97 -2.22 19.10
CA PHE A 147 -12.72 -1.46 19.21
C PHE A 147 -12.88 -0.22 20.09
N SER A 148 -14.04 0.45 20.06
CA SER A 148 -14.32 1.60 20.90
C SER A 148 -14.31 1.26 22.40
N ALA A 149 -14.71 0.05 22.80
CA ALA A 149 -14.64 -0.38 24.20
C ALA A 149 -13.19 -0.66 24.66
N ILE A 150 -12.32 -1.11 23.73
CA ILE A 150 -10.91 -1.39 24.00
C ILE A 150 -10.07 -0.11 23.92
N ALA A 151 -10.41 0.79 23.00
CA ALA A 151 -9.61 1.98 22.68
C ALA A 151 -9.45 2.93 23.88
N GLY A 152 -10.38 2.96 24.82
CA GLY A 152 -10.32 3.84 25.98
C GLY A 152 -10.23 5.31 25.57
N ARG A 153 -9.09 5.96 25.86
CA ARG A 153 -8.82 7.35 25.47
C ARG A 153 -8.25 7.50 24.06
N SER A 154 -7.80 6.40 23.43
CA SER A 154 -7.23 6.40 22.07
C SER A 154 -8.35 6.42 21.05
N THR A 155 -9.03 7.57 20.90
CA THR A 155 -10.13 7.81 19.96
C THR A 155 -9.82 9.04 19.12
N TYR A 156 -10.36 9.10 17.91
CA TYR A 156 -10.17 10.20 16.94
C TYR A 156 -8.67 10.51 16.72
N GLU A 157 -8.26 11.74 16.92
CA GLU A 157 -6.86 12.19 16.73
C GLU A 157 -5.84 11.48 17.63
N PHE A 158 -6.25 10.94 18.78
CA PHE A 158 -5.37 10.13 19.63
C PHE A 158 -5.20 8.69 19.14
N TYR A 159 -6.14 8.20 18.31
CA TYR A 159 -6.06 6.89 17.69
C TYR A 159 -5.32 6.98 16.35
N ASP A 160 -5.68 7.94 15.52
CA ASP A 160 -5.09 8.17 14.21
C ASP A 160 -4.52 9.58 14.13
N ALA A 161 -3.30 9.71 14.65
CA ALA A 161 -2.61 11.00 14.71
C ALA A 161 -2.21 11.48 13.32
N GLU A 162 -2.65 12.67 12.95
CA GLU A 162 -2.26 13.30 11.69
C GLU A 162 -0.86 13.93 11.81
N ARG A 163 0.03 13.59 10.89
CA ARG A 163 1.34 14.23 10.73
C ARG A 163 1.24 15.31 9.65
N LYS A 164 1.70 16.49 9.98
CA LYS A 164 1.65 17.68 9.11
C LYS A 164 3.04 18.23 8.89
N THR A 165 3.31 18.70 7.67
CA THR A 165 4.59 19.35 7.36
C THR A 165 4.65 20.75 7.97
N PRO A 166 5.85 21.33 8.15
CA PRO A 166 5.98 22.69 8.69
C PRO A 166 5.28 23.77 7.88
N ILE A 167 5.02 23.53 6.60
CA ILE A 167 4.34 24.47 5.69
C ILE A 167 2.89 24.12 5.41
N HIS A 168 2.32 23.14 6.11
CA HIS A 168 0.93 22.75 5.99
C HIS A 168 -0.09 23.91 6.11
N PRO A 169 0.07 24.91 7.01
CA PRO A 169 -0.82 26.06 7.06
C PRO A 169 -0.81 26.91 5.78
N TRP A 170 0.32 26.98 5.08
CA TRP A 170 0.43 27.67 3.80
C TRP A 170 -0.34 26.92 2.71
N HIS A 171 -0.22 25.59 2.67
CA HIS A 171 -0.95 24.76 1.71
C HIS A 171 -2.46 24.91 1.85
N LEU A 172 -2.99 24.91 3.09
CA LEU A 172 -4.42 25.16 3.36
C LEU A 172 -4.87 26.51 2.79
N LYS A 173 -4.10 27.57 2.98
CA LYS A 173 -4.41 28.91 2.47
C LYS A 173 -4.36 29.01 0.94
N HIS A 174 -3.70 28.06 0.28
CA HIS A 174 -3.53 28.06 -1.18
C HIS A 174 -4.33 26.95 -1.85
N ASN A 175 -5.44 26.52 -1.23
CA ASN A 175 -6.42 25.57 -1.75
C ASN A 175 -5.82 24.21 -2.13
N ALA A 176 -4.82 23.73 -1.37
CA ALA A 176 -4.34 22.37 -1.54
C ALA A 176 -5.42 21.36 -1.14
N VAL A 177 -5.61 20.37 -1.97
CA VAL A 177 -6.31 19.13 -1.63
C VAL A 177 -5.27 18.15 -1.14
N PHE A 178 -5.55 17.42 -0.06
CA PHE A 178 -4.58 16.55 0.57
C PHE A 178 -4.91 15.08 0.31
N GLU A 179 -3.85 14.27 0.23
CA GLU A 179 -3.89 12.82 0.32
C GLU A 179 -3.25 12.35 1.63
N ASP A 180 -3.64 11.16 2.07
CA ASP A 180 -3.06 10.49 3.22
C ASP A 180 -2.02 9.46 2.77
N VAL A 181 -0.79 9.59 3.28
CA VAL A 181 0.26 8.60 3.11
C VAL A 181 0.74 8.15 4.49
N GLY A 182 0.20 7.02 4.92
CA GLY A 182 0.22 6.68 6.34
C GLY A 182 -0.47 7.79 7.14
N GLN A 183 0.22 8.35 8.11
CA GLN A 183 -0.29 9.45 8.93
C GLN A 183 -0.03 10.85 8.33
N TRP A 184 0.74 10.95 7.26
CA TRP A 184 1.09 12.23 6.67
C TRP A 184 -0.02 12.79 5.79
N LYS A 185 -0.38 14.07 6.01
CA LYS A 185 -1.17 14.87 5.07
C LYS A 185 -0.23 15.52 4.05
N ARG A 186 -0.32 15.08 2.79
CA ARG A 186 0.48 15.62 1.69
C ARG A 186 -0.40 16.40 0.72
N PRO A 187 0.05 17.56 0.17
CA PRO A 187 -0.64 18.21 -0.93
C PRO A 187 -0.72 17.27 -2.14
N TRP A 188 -1.92 16.89 -2.53
CA TRP A 188 -2.18 16.02 -3.66
C TRP A 188 -2.21 16.80 -4.97
N TYR A 189 -2.98 17.92 -4.97
CA TYR A 189 -3.00 18.93 -6.02
C TYR A 189 -3.51 20.25 -5.46
N TYR A 190 -3.39 21.36 -6.24
CA TYR A 190 -3.85 22.69 -5.81
C TYR A 190 -4.95 23.19 -6.73
N LYS A 191 -6.12 23.54 -6.17
CA LYS A 191 -7.22 24.12 -6.91
C LYS A 191 -6.95 25.60 -7.21
N LYS A 192 -7.11 26.00 -8.47
CA LYS A 192 -7.09 27.40 -8.88
C LYS A 192 -8.48 28.06 -8.75
N TYR A 193 -9.55 27.26 -8.89
CA TYR A 193 -10.94 27.67 -8.72
C TYR A 193 -11.75 26.52 -8.09
N GLU A 194 -12.91 26.85 -7.52
CA GLU A 194 -13.67 25.94 -6.66
C GLU A 194 -14.01 24.59 -7.32
N ASN A 195 -14.45 24.61 -8.58
CA ASN A 195 -14.89 23.42 -9.32
C ASN A 195 -13.78 22.80 -10.18
N GLU A 196 -12.52 23.19 -10.02
CA GLU A 196 -11.40 22.58 -10.75
C GLU A 196 -11.27 21.11 -10.33
N THR A 197 -11.33 20.24 -11.31
CA THR A 197 -11.11 18.80 -11.11
C THR A 197 -9.62 18.51 -10.88
N MET A 198 -9.31 17.36 -10.27
CA MET A 198 -7.93 16.91 -10.10
C MET A 198 -7.20 16.84 -11.45
N ASN A 199 -7.83 16.27 -12.47
CA ASN A 199 -7.19 16.15 -13.78
C ASN A 199 -6.85 17.51 -14.40
N GLU A 200 -7.73 18.49 -14.32
CA GLU A 200 -7.47 19.85 -14.82
C GLU A 200 -6.32 20.51 -14.05
N ALA A 201 -6.32 20.39 -12.72
CA ALA A 201 -5.26 20.92 -11.88
C ALA A 201 -3.89 20.27 -12.20
N VAL A 202 -3.83 18.95 -12.30
CA VAL A 202 -2.62 18.18 -12.61
C VAL A 202 -2.08 18.52 -13.99
N GLN A 203 -2.94 18.64 -15.01
CA GLN A 203 -2.52 19.06 -16.34
C GLN A 203 -1.95 20.48 -16.35
N ARG A 204 -2.60 21.41 -15.64
CA ARG A 204 -2.13 22.80 -15.52
C ARG A 204 -0.79 22.88 -14.76
N GLU A 205 -0.68 22.21 -13.62
CA GLU A 205 0.53 22.17 -12.81
C GLU A 205 1.69 21.55 -13.60
N SER A 206 1.47 20.38 -14.22
CA SER A 206 2.51 19.67 -14.97
C SER A 206 3.03 20.48 -16.15
N LYS A 207 2.13 21.14 -16.91
CA LYS A 207 2.50 22.05 -18.00
C LYS A 207 3.38 23.19 -17.48
N GLN A 208 3.00 23.81 -16.36
CA GLN A 208 3.75 24.91 -15.77
C GLN A 208 5.14 24.47 -15.29
N VAL A 209 5.28 23.29 -14.69
CA VAL A 209 6.60 22.73 -14.33
C VAL A 209 7.46 22.54 -15.56
N ARG A 210 6.91 22.08 -16.70
CA ARG A 210 7.64 21.88 -17.96
C ARG A 210 8.04 23.17 -18.66
N GLU A 211 7.24 24.21 -18.55
CA GLU A 211 7.44 25.50 -19.27
C GLU A 211 8.22 26.52 -18.43
N SER A 212 8.08 26.48 -17.10
CA SER A 212 8.70 27.45 -16.20
C SER A 212 9.33 26.79 -14.98
N ALA A 213 8.62 26.71 -13.88
CA ALA A 213 9.05 26.03 -12.66
C ALA A 213 7.87 25.66 -11.76
N GLY A 214 8.07 24.61 -10.99
CA GLY A 214 7.17 24.22 -9.90
C GLY A 214 7.93 23.88 -8.64
N ILE A 215 7.25 23.94 -7.50
CA ILE A 215 7.78 23.59 -6.19
C ILE A 215 6.84 22.61 -5.47
N LEU A 216 7.42 21.52 -4.95
CA LEU A 216 6.72 20.46 -4.21
C LEU A 216 7.21 20.43 -2.76
N ASP A 217 6.31 20.24 -1.82
CA ASP A 217 6.66 19.89 -0.44
C ASP A 217 6.98 18.39 -0.34
N GLY A 218 8.26 18.06 -0.36
CA GLY A 218 8.81 16.72 -0.18
C GLY A 218 9.18 16.38 1.26
N SER A 219 8.71 17.14 2.25
CA SER A 219 9.11 16.99 3.66
C SER A 219 8.78 15.63 4.25
N THR A 220 7.80 14.93 3.70
CA THR A 220 7.35 13.61 4.18
C THR A 220 8.27 12.45 3.78
N LEU A 221 9.16 12.65 2.79
CA LEU A 221 10.14 11.63 2.40
C LEU A 221 11.01 11.25 3.61
N GLY A 222 11.20 9.94 3.82
CA GLY A 222 12.07 9.47 4.89
C GLY A 222 13.50 9.96 4.71
N LYS A 223 14.17 10.28 5.82
CA LYS A 223 15.58 10.68 5.85
C LYS A 223 16.25 9.97 7.00
N ILE A 224 17.24 9.16 6.68
CA ILE A 224 18.00 8.36 7.65
C ILE A 224 19.45 8.79 7.60
N GLU A 225 19.99 9.14 8.74
CA GLU A 225 21.39 9.46 8.92
C GLU A 225 22.15 8.20 9.36
N ILE A 226 23.26 7.90 8.68
CA ILE A 226 24.11 6.74 8.92
C ILE A 226 25.50 7.25 9.26
N LYS A 227 25.96 7.05 10.50
CA LYS A 227 27.26 7.49 11.00
C LYS A 227 28.06 6.33 11.59
N GLY A 228 29.38 6.46 11.60
CA GLY A 228 30.29 5.50 12.21
C GLY A 228 31.46 5.18 11.31
N LYS A 229 32.54 4.62 11.88
CA LYS A 229 33.75 4.28 11.13
C LYS A 229 33.52 3.27 10.01
N ASP A 230 32.46 2.45 10.15
CA ASP A 230 32.11 1.39 9.21
C ASP A 230 30.86 1.74 8.35
N ALA A 231 30.44 3.02 8.34
CA ALA A 231 29.25 3.49 7.61
C ALA A 231 29.33 3.20 6.10
N LEU A 232 30.51 3.36 5.48
CA LEU A 232 30.71 3.04 4.06
C LEU A 232 30.49 1.54 3.76
N GLU A 233 30.99 0.65 4.62
CA GLU A 233 30.80 -0.78 4.49
C GLU A 233 29.32 -1.14 4.64
N PHE A 234 28.68 -0.63 5.68
CA PHE A 234 27.26 -0.84 5.95
C PHE A 234 26.37 -0.41 4.77
N VAL A 235 26.54 0.81 4.25
CA VAL A 235 25.78 1.31 3.11
C VAL A 235 26.02 0.46 1.86
N ASN A 236 27.26 -0.02 1.65
CA ASN A 236 27.54 -0.95 0.56
C ASN A 236 26.81 -2.28 0.72
N MET A 237 26.61 -2.79 1.93
CA MET A 237 25.89 -4.06 2.14
C MET A 237 24.37 -3.88 2.03
N MET A 238 23.83 -2.73 2.46
CA MET A 238 22.39 -2.46 2.42
C MET A 238 21.82 -2.24 1.01
N TYR A 239 22.59 -1.67 0.08
CA TYR A 239 22.10 -1.28 -1.24
C TYR A 239 22.80 -2.03 -2.38
N THR A 240 22.15 -2.12 -3.53
CA THR A 240 22.71 -2.78 -4.73
C THR A 240 23.92 -2.07 -5.31
N ASN A 241 23.95 -0.73 -5.21
CA ASN A 241 24.99 0.13 -5.78
C ASN A 241 26.34 0.00 -5.04
N SER A 242 27.43 0.41 -5.70
CA SER A 242 28.72 0.59 -5.04
C SER A 242 28.96 2.07 -4.70
N PHE A 243 29.31 2.33 -3.44
CA PHE A 243 29.62 3.66 -2.92
C PHE A 243 31.11 3.89 -2.65
N THR A 244 31.94 2.84 -2.80
CA THR A 244 33.38 2.89 -2.49
C THR A 244 34.14 3.99 -3.23
N LYS A 245 33.81 4.20 -4.52
CA LYS A 245 34.44 5.24 -5.34
C LYS A 245 33.65 6.56 -5.40
N MET A 246 32.61 6.68 -4.60
CA MET A 246 31.78 7.86 -4.54
C MET A 246 32.54 9.00 -3.85
N LYS A 247 32.59 10.16 -4.47
CA LYS A 247 33.26 11.34 -3.90
C LYS A 247 32.45 11.91 -2.71
N PRO A 248 33.10 12.50 -1.71
CA PRO A 248 32.38 13.29 -0.72
C PRO A 248 31.51 14.36 -1.38
N MET A 249 30.42 14.75 -0.73
CA MET A 249 29.45 15.75 -1.19
C MET A 249 28.84 15.44 -2.54
N SER A 250 28.69 14.14 -2.86
CA SER A 250 27.93 13.66 -4.03
C SER A 250 26.79 12.75 -3.61
N ALA A 251 25.90 12.45 -4.53
CA ALA A 251 24.72 11.63 -4.32
C ALA A 251 24.61 10.52 -5.37
N LYS A 252 23.88 9.46 -5.06
CA LYS A 252 23.49 8.41 -6.01
C LYS A 252 22.06 7.96 -5.73
N TYR A 253 21.29 7.76 -6.79
CA TYR A 253 20.06 6.98 -6.72
C TYR A 253 20.43 5.54 -6.38
N ALA A 254 19.76 4.96 -5.40
CA ALA A 254 20.10 3.69 -4.81
C ALA A 254 18.86 2.81 -4.63
N LEU A 255 19.05 1.50 -4.75
CA LEU A 255 17.99 0.51 -4.66
C LEU A 255 18.28 -0.46 -3.53
N MET A 256 17.29 -0.67 -2.66
CA MET A 256 17.33 -1.62 -1.56
C MET A 256 16.53 -2.86 -1.93
N LEU A 257 17.07 -4.04 -1.64
CA LEU A 257 16.41 -5.32 -1.86
C LEU A 257 16.10 -6.01 -0.53
N GLY A 258 15.09 -6.88 -0.56
CA GLY A 258 14.96 -7.94 0.42
C GLY A 258 15.98 -9.06 0.17
N GLU A 259 16.10 -9.98 1.12
CA GLU A 259 16.98 -11.16 0.99
C GLU A 259 16.56 -12.06 -0.19
N ASP A 260 15.30 -12.02 -0.57
CA ASP A 260 14.71 -12.70 -1.72
C ASP A 260 15.12 -12.10 -3.08
N GLY A 261 15.78 -10.93 -3.09
CA GLY A 261 16.20 -10.21 -4.28
C GLY A 261 15.13 -9.28 -4.86
N MET A 262 13.95 -9.17 -4.22
CA MET A 262 12.90 -8.27 -4.65
C MET A 262 13.16 -6.84 -4.16
N VAL A 263 12.65 -5.86 -4.91
CA VAL A 263 12.78 -4.44 -4.56
C VAL A 263 11.98 -4.15 -3.29
N LYS A 264 12.64 -3.60 -2.29
CA LYS A 264 12.08 -3.24 -0.99
C LYS A 264 11.79 -1.75 -0.88
N ASP A 265 12.75 -0.92 -1.24
CA ASP A 265 12.62 0.55 -1.28
C ASP A 265 13.70 1.14 -2.19
N ASP A 266 13.56 2.41 -2.50
CA ASP A 266 14.52 3.20 -3.26
C ASP A 266 14.73 4.57 -2.62
N GLY A 267 15.77 5.27 -3.05
CA GLY A 267 16.03 6.62 -2.59
C GLY A 267 17.37 7.15 -3.07
N ILE A 268 17.77 8.28 -2.52
CA ILE A 268 19.05 8.90 -2.82
C ILE A 268 19.98 8.74 -1.63
N VAL A 269 21.16 8.18 -1.86
CA VAL A 269 22.24 8.11 -0.87
C VAL A 269 23.20 9.25 -1.12
N CYS A 270 23.29 10.17 -0.16
CA CYS A 270 24.23 11.29 -0.12
C CYS A 270 25.43 10.94 0.74
N LYS A 271 26.64 11.04 0.20
CA LYS A 271 27.88 10.82 0.92
C LYS A 271 28.45 12.14 1.40
N ILE A 272 28.48 12.36 2.71
CA ILE A 272 29.14 13.53 3.30
C ILE A 272 30.65 13.24 3.41
N ASN A 273 31.00 12.07 3.93
CA ASN A 273 32.35 11.49 3.95
C ASN A 273 32.21 9.97 4.15
N ASP A 274 33.33 9.24 4.31
CA ASP A 274 33.31 7.79 4.46
C ASP A 274 32.60 7.29 5.73
N ASN A 275 32.53 8.13 6.74
CA ASN A 275 31.93 7.82 8.03
C ASN A 275 30.53 8.44 8.23
N HIS A 276 29.99 9.12 7.20
CA HIS A 276 28.73 9.83 7.31
C HIS A 276 27.97 9.86 5.99
N PHE A 277 26.78 9.24 5.98
CA PHE A 277 25.83 9.23 4.87
C PHE A 277 24.46 9.72 5.33
N ILE A 278 23.69 10.24 4.38
CA ILE A 278 22.26 10.49 4.54
C ILE A 278 21.58 9.77 3.38
N THR A 279 20.57 8.96 3.69
CA THR A 279 19.75 8.31 2.69
C THR A 279 18.30 8.80 2.79
N THR A 280 17.66 8.98 1.63
CA THR A 280 16.21 9.20 1.56
C THR A 280 15.50 7.87 1.30
N THR A 281 14.21 7.81 1.63
CA THR A 281 13.31 6.67 1.41
C THR A 281 11.97 7.17 0.90
N THR A 282 11.12 6.28 0.44
CA THR A 282 9.70 6.62 0.24
C THR A 282 9.08 7.06 1.58
N SER A 283 8.03 7.91 1.51
CA SER A 283 7.33 8.38 2.73
C SER A 283 6.73 7.22 3.53
N GLY A 284 6.11 6.27 2.86
CA GLY A 284 5.51 5.08 3.49
C GLY A 284 6.54 4.06 3.97
N GLY A 285 7.71 4.00 3.32
CA GLY A 285 8.79 3.05 3.63
C GLY A 285 9.71 3.48 4.77
N ALA A 286 9.67 4.75 5.20
CA ALA A 286 10.67 5.33 6.11
C ALA A 286 10.93 4.51 7.38
N ALA A 287 9.88 4.09 8.07
CA ALA A 287 9.99 3.29 9.29
C ALA A 287 10.50 1.87 9.00
N ASN A 288 9.99 1.24 7.94
CA ASN A 288 10.37 -0.13 7.56
C ASN A 288 11.82 -0.20 7.10
N VAL A 289 12.31 0.81 6.38
CA VAL A 289 13.71 0.88 5.94
C VAL A 289 14.63 1.06 7.15
N LEU A 290 14.30 1.96 8.07
CA LEU A 290 15.10 2.14 9.29
C LEU A 290 15.13 0.86 10.12
N SER A 291 13.98 0.23 10.37
CA SER A 291 13.89 -1.03 11.12
C SER A 291 14.71 -2.14 10.46
N HIS A 292 14.66 -2.24 9.13
CA HIS A 292 15.44 -3.20 8.37
C HIS A 292 16.96 -2.94 8.50
N MET A 293 17.39 -1.67 8.45
CA MET A 293 18.79 -1.31 8.69
C MET A 293 19.24 -1.65 10.11
N GLU A 294 18.40 -1.36 11.12
CA GLU A 294 18.67 -1.67 12.53
C GLU A 294 18.75 -3.17 12.78
N GLU A 295 17.84 -3.95 12.19
CA GLU A 295 17.84 -5.41 12.27
C GLU A 295 19.19 -5.97 11.80
N PHE A 296 19.61 -5.63 10.58
CA PHE A 296 20.89 -6.13 10.06
C PHE A 296 22.09 -5.62 10.83
N ALA A 297 22.08 -4.37 11.30
CA ALA A 297 23.16 -3.84 12.13
C ALA A 297 23.30 -4.60 13.46
N GLN A 298 22.19 -5.05 14.04
CA GLN A 298 22.17 -5.70 15.35
C GLN A 298 22.34 -7.22 15.28
N THR A 299 21.88 -7.87 14.21
CA THR A 299 21.86 -9.34 14.08
C THR A 299 22.97 -9.87 13.19
N GLU A 300 23.06 -9.38 11.95
CA GLU A 300 24.00 -9.91 10.95
C GLU A 300 25.39 -9.27 11.04
N TRP A 301 25.42 -7.96 11.39
CA TRP A 301 26.67 -7.19 11.42
C TRP A 301 26.92 -6.48 12.75
N PRO A 302 26.80 -7.17 13.91
CA PRO A 302 26.88 -6.55 15.25
C PRO A 302 28.28 -5.97 15.56
N ASN A 303 29.30 -6.34 14.80
CA ASN A 303 30.66 -5.84 14.97
C ASN A 303 30.94 -4.53 14.22
N LEU A 304 30.02 -4.08 13.35
CA LEU A 304 30.16 -2.80 12.66
C LEU A 304 29.86 -1.65 13.61
N ASN A 305 30.75 -0.67 13.61
CA ASN A 305 30.53 0.57 14.35
C ASN A 305 29.72 1.53 13.50
N VAL A 306 28.39 1.41 13.59
CA VAL A 306 27.40 2.19 12.82
C VAL A 306 26.29 2.66 13.75
N TYR A 307 25.88 3.90 13.57
CA TYR A 307 24.76 4.54 14.26
C TYR A 307 23.74 4.98 13.22
N LEU A 308 22.50 4.57 13.43
CA LEU A 308 21.35 4.85 12.56
C LEU A 308 20.38 5.81 13.26
N ASN A 309 19.94 6.84 12.59
CA ASN A 309 19.02 7.81 13.16
C ASN A 309 18.04 8.33 12.11
N SER A 310 16.75 8.31 12.45
CA SER A 310 15.76 9.03 11.65
C SER A 310 15.92 10.54 11.84
N ILE A 311 16.11 11.26 10.75
CA ILE A 311 16.16 12.73 10.73
C ILE A 311 15.04 13.31 9.88
N THR A 312 13.99 12.54 9.63
CA THR A 312 12.86 12.94 8.78
C THR A 312 12.26 14.25 9.23
N GLU A 313 11.94 14.38 10.51
CA GLU A 313 11.32 15.57 11.09
C GLU A 313 12.33 16.71 11.36
N GLN A 314 13.63 16.46 11.23
CA GLN A 314 14.66 17.49 11.41
C GLN A 314 14.81 18.39 10.19
N PHE A 315 14.23 18.01 9.04
CA PHE A 315 14.31 18.78 7.80
C PHE A 315 12.96 18.81 7.08
N ALA A 316 12.47 20.03 6.80
CA ALA A 316 11.55 20.22 5.70
C ALA A 316 12.34 20.12 4.38
N THR A 317 11.70 19.59 3.34
CA THR A 317 12.33 19.38 2.03
C THR A 317 11.47 19.99 0.93
N PHE A 318 12.05 20.86 0.12
CA PHE A 318 11.38 21.49 -1.02
C PHE A 318 12.02 21.02 -2.30
N ASN A 319 11.22 20.49 -3.20
CA ASN A 319 11.67 20.04 -4.51
C ASN A 319 11.28 21.09 -5.55
N ILE A 320 12.21 21.89 -6.02
CA ILE A 320 11.99 22.86 -7.09
C ILE A 320 12.46 22.27 -8.42
N SER A 321 11.60 22.27 -9.43
CA SER A 321 11.85 21.65 -10.73
C SER A 321 11.37 22.55 -11.87
N GLY A 322 12.02 22.44 -13.00
CA GLY A 322 11.67 23.18 -14.22
C GLY A 322 12.83 23.98 -14.80
N PRO A 323 12.74 24.46 -16.06
CA PRO A 323 13.83 25.14 -16.75
C PRO A 323 14.28 26.46 -16.07
N LYS A 324 13.39 27.10 -15.29
CA LYS A 324 13.72 28.33 -14.55
C LYS A 324 14.13 28.08 -13.09
N SER A 325 14.20 26.83 -12.62
CA SER A 325 14.52 26.50 -11.23
C SER A 325 15.86 27.08 -10.77
N ARG A 326 16.90 27.02 -11.61
CA ARG A 326 18.22 27.57 -11.33
C ARG A 326 18.17 29.11 -11.14
N ILE A 327 17.45 29.82 -12.01
CA ILE A 327 17.31 31.27 -11.94
C ILE A 327 16.68 31.67 -10.60
N ILE A 328 15.64 30.99 -10.19
CA ILE A 328 14.95 31.22 -8.91
C ILE A 328 15.93 31.03 -7.75
N LEU A 329 16.63 29.88 -7.71
CA LEU A 329 17.56 29.59 -6.62
C LEU A 329 18.73 30.54 -6.56
N SER A 330 19.27 31.00 -7.70
CA SER A 330 20.34 32.00 -7.74
C SER A 330 19.90 33.36 -7.18
N ARG A 331 18.61 33.68 -7.24
CA ARG A 331 18.07 34.92 -6.61
C ARG A 331 17.85 34.74 -5.11
N VAL A 332 17.40 33.56 -4.67
CA VAL A 332 17.19 33.27 -3.25
C VAL A 332 18.51 33.11 -2.51
N PHE A 333 19.45 32.39 -3.11
CA PHE A 333 20.78 32.09 -2.55
C PHE A 333 21.86 32.74 -3.39
N ASN A 334 21.92 34.05 -3.35
CA ASN A 334 22.77 34.88 -4.22
C ASN A 334 24.28 34.68 -4.03
N ASN A 335 24.69 34.02 -2.97
CA ASN A 335 26.08 33.66 -2.66
C ASN A 335 26.46 32.23 -3.15
N ILE A 336 25.55 31.50 -3.79
CA ILE A 336 25.78 30.14 -4.29
C ILE A 336 25.82 30.15 -5.82
N ASP A 337 26.87 29.59 -6.39
CA ASP A 337 26.96 29.33 -7.84
C ASP A 337 26.31 28.00 -8.21
N PHE A 338 25.14 28.08 -8.84
CA PHE A 338 24.38 26.93 -9.34
C PHE A 338 24.74 26.51 -10.77
N SER A 339 25.82 27.03 -11.36
CA SER A 339 26.27 26.60 -12.67
C SER A 339 26.58 25.11 -12.72
N ASN A 340 26.44 24.49 -13.91
CA ASN A 340 26.71 23.05 -14.08
C ASN A 340 28.13 22.65 -13.67
N HIS A 341 29.09 23.57 -13.78
CA HIS A 341 30.49 23.36 -13.40
C HIS A 341 30.67 23.34 -11.88
N LYS A 342 30.01 24.22 -11.14
CA LYS A 342 30.15 24.34 -9.68
C LYS A 342 29.18 23.46 -8.92
N PHE A 343 27.99 23.21 -9.49
CA PHE A 343 26.95 22.42 -8.89
C PHE A 343 26.43 21.38 -9.90
N PRO A 344 27.27 20.37 -10.25
CA PRO A 344 26.87 19.32 -11.22
C PRO A 344 25.72 18.44 -10.70
N TYR A 345 25.03 17.76 -11.62
CA TYR A 345 23.96 16.81 -11.28
C TYR A 345 24.45 15.74 -10.29
N MET A 346 23.61 15.40 -9.31
CA MET A 346 23.93 14.52 -8.18
C MET A 346 25.03 15.06 -7.26
N THR A 347 25.13 16.38 -7.14
CA THR A 347 25.93 17.07 -6.11
C THR A 347 25.04 17.42 -4.92
N PHE A 348 25.59 17.23 -3.73
CA PHE A 348 24.94 17.54 -2.45
C PHE A 348 25.87 18.42 -1.62
N ASN A 349 25.42 19.60 -1.20
CA ASN A 349 26.24 20.54 -0.42
C ASN A 349 25.44 21.18 0.72
N THR A 350 26.16 21.63 1.75
CA THR A 350 25.59 22.38 2.87
C THR A 350 26.14 23.80 2.82
N PHE A 351 25.25 24.77 2.91
CA PHE A 351 25.55 26.19 2.85
C PHE A 351 25.05 26.93 4.09
N ASP A 352 25.77 27.97 4.50
CA ASP A 352 25.28 28.92 5.47
C ASP A 352 24.34 29.90 4.76
N TYR A 353 23.13 30.04 5.27
CA TYR A 353 22.14 30.97 4.73
C TYR A 353 21.47 31.74 5.85
N LEU A 354 21.60 33.08 5.83
CA LEU A 354 21.20 33.91 6.96
C LEU A 354 21.85 33.42 8.26
N ASN A 355 21.04 32.94 9.22
CA ASN A 355 21.49 32.43 10.52
C ASN A 355 21.29 30.91 10.68
N TYR A 356 21.11 30.16 9.59
CA TYR A 356 20.94 28.71 9.60
C TYR A 356 21.61 28.04 8.41
N LYS A 357 21.74 26.73 8.48
CA LYS A 357 22.29 25.92 7.38
C LYS A 357 21.18 25.37 6.51
N VAL A 358 21.37 25.46 5.19
CA VAL A 358 20.57 24.76 4.18
C VAL A 358 21.42 23.70 3.51
N ARG A 359 20.83 22.56 3.20
CA ARG A 359 21.46 21.54 2.36
C ARG A 359 20.74 21.55 1.02
N ILE A 360 21.49 21.51 -0.06
CA ILE A 360 20.91 21.49 -1.41
C ILE A 360 21.50 20.32 -2.16
N LEU A 361 20.62 19.51 -2.72
CA LEU A 361 20.93 18.39 -3.60
C LEU A 361 20.44 18.76 -5.00
N ARG A 362 21.30 18.63 -6.01
CA ARG A 362 20.88 18.74 -7.39
C ARG A 362 20.42 17.37 -7.88
N ALA A 363 19.14 17.11 -7.78
CA ALA A 363 18.46 15.92 -8.26
C ALA A 363 17.04 16.28 -8.71
N SER A 364 16.41 15.42 -9.49
CA SER A 364 15.05 15.65 -9.94
C SER A 364 14.33 14.32 -10.22
N PHE A 365 13.13 14.22 -9.71
CA PHE A 365 12.23 13.11 -10.02
C PHE A 365 11.26 13.42 -11.16
N THR A 366 11.16 14.69 -11.57
CA THR A 366 10.31 15.13 -12.67
C THR A 366 10.96 14.99 -14.05
N GLY A 367 12.28 14.75 -14.11
CA GLY A 367 13.05 14.76 -15.34
C GLY A 367 13.41 16.15 -15.88
N GLU A 368 13.00 17.22 -15.20
CA GLU A 368 13.48 18.60 -15.45
C GLU A 368 14.74 18.89 -14.64
N GLN A 369 15.40 20.02 -14.95
CA GLN A 369 16.38 20.58 -14.02
C GLN A 369 15.74 20.78 -12.65
N GLY A 370 16.33 20.23 -11.59
CA GLY A 370 15.71 20.24 -10.27
C GLY A 370 16.68 20.23 -9.13
N TYR A 371 16.20 20.69 -8.00
CA TYR A 371 16.95 20.81 -6.75
C TYR A 371 16.06 20.46 -5.56
N GLU A 372 16.61 19.74 -4.60
CA GLU A 372 15.99 19.47 -3.30
C GLU A 372 16.66 20.30 -2.23
N ILE A 373 15.89 21.08 -1.50
CA ILE A 373 16.36 22.01 -0.48
C ILE A 373 15.92 21.48 0.87
N TYR A 374 16.88 21.13 1.71
CA TYR A 374 16.64 20.65 3.08
C TYR A 374 16.91 21.80 4.06
N VAL A 375 15.90 22.15 4.83
CA VAL A 375 15.94 23.27 5.76
C VAL A 375 15.40 22.86 7.14
N PRO A 376 15.96 23.34 8.26
CA PRO A 376 15.39 23.06 9.56
C PRO A 376 13.93 23.57 9.64
N PRO A 377 12.99 22.81 10.24
CA PRO A 377 11.55 23.08 10.20
C PRO A 377 11.16 24.48 10.64
N LYS A 378 11.87 25.01 11.62
CA LYS A 378 11.66 26.38 12.14
C LYS A 378 11.72 27.46 11.06
N TYR A 379 12.52 27.26 10.02
CA TYR A 379 12.74 28.23 8.94
C TYR A 379 12.01 27.87 7.65
N ALA A 380 11.30 26.75 7.64
CA ALA A 380 10.69 26.19 6.44
C ALA A 380 9.68 27.15 5.79
N LEU A 381 8.70 27.64 6.54
CA LEU A 381 7.68 28.55 6.02
C LEU A 381 8.29 29.84 5.46
N THR A 382 9.21 30.44 6.21
CA THR A 382 9.88 31.67 5.77
C THR A 382 10.67 31.48 4.48
N LEU A 383 11.39 30.37 4.34
CA LEU A 383 12.13 30.09 3.12
C LEU A 383 11.19 29.78 1.94
N TRP A 384 10.10 29.05 2.18
CA TRP A 384 9.08 28.77 1.18
C TRP A 384 8.46 30.04 0.62
N GLU A 385 8.00 30.94 1.47
CA GLU A 385 7.44 32.24 1.07
C GLU A 385 8.47 33.11 0.37
N ARG A 386 9.73 33.06 0.81
CA ARG A 386 10.83 33.77 0.19
C ARG A 386 11.13 33.25 -1.23
N ILE A 387 11.04 31.95 -1.48
CA ILE A 387 11.15 31.37 -2.83
C ILE A 387 10.05 31.94 -3.73
N PHE A 388 8.81 31.99 -3.27
CA PHE A 388 7.70 32.60 -4.03
C PHE A 388 7.92 34.11 -4.26
N TYR A 389 8.44 34.82 -3.26
CA TYR A 389 8.74 36.25 -3.40
C TYR A 389 9.72 36.53 -4.53
N TYR A 390 10.81 35.76 -4.63
CA TYR A 390 11.84 35.94 -5.68
C TYR A 390 11.45 35.32 -7.03
N SER A 391 10.30 34.70 -7.13
CA SER A 391 9.79 34.03 -8.34
C SER A 391 8.61 34.73 -8.99
N ARG A 392 8.24 35.94 -8.56
CA ARG A 392 7.03 36.66 -8.99
C ARG A 392 6.95 36.91 -10.50
N ASP A 393 8.07 36.99 -11.19
CA ASP A 393 8.20 37.23 -12.63
C ASP A 393 8.49 35.96 -13.43
N VAL A 394 8.57 34.83 -12.80
CA VAL A 394 8.91 33.52 -13.43
C VAL A 394 7.83 32.46 -13.34
N ASP A 395 6.64 32.84 -12.90
CA ASP A 395 5.46 31.97 -12.83
C ASP A 395 5.73 30.63 -12.13
N LEU A 396 6.31 30.68 -10.92
CA LEU A 396 6.46 29.51 -10.06
C LEU A 396 5.10 29.08 -9.54
N VAL A 397 4.77 27.78 -9.67
CA VAL A 397 3.56 27.19 -9.09
C VAL A 397 3.88 26.17 -8.00
N PRO A 398 3.09 26.08 -6.94
CA PRO A 398 3.09 24.89 -6.12
C PRO A 398 2.45 23.74 -6.94
N TYR A 399 2.99 22.54 -6.83
CA TYR A 399 2.38 21.37 -7.43
C TYR A 399 2.30 20.22 -6.43
N GLY A 400 1.30 19.37 -6.61
CA GLY A 400 1.03 18.26 -5.72
C GLY A 400 1.68 16.95 -6.16
N THR A 401 1.48 15.94 -5.33
CA THR A 401 2.03 14.60 -5.56
C THR A 401 1.47 13.94 -6.81
N GLU A 402 0.20 14.18 -7.16
CA GLU A 402 -0.37 13.62 -8.40
C GLU A 402 0.31 14.19 -9.65
N THR A 403 0.63 15.47 -9.65
CA THR A 403 1.42 16.09 -10.71
C THR A 403 2.84 15.50 -10.76
N MET A 404 3.47 15.25 -9.61
CA MET A 404 4.75 14.56 -9.55
C MET A 404 4.65 13.15 -10.17
N HIS A 405 3.57 12.42 -9.92
CA HIS A 405 3.34 11.08 -10.47
C HIS A 405 3.25 11.11 -12.01
N LEU A 406 2.55 12.09 -12.58
CA LEU A 406 2.52 12.28 -14.03
C LEU A 406 3.92 12.61 -14.59
N LEU A 407 4.61 13.58 -14.00
CA LEU A 407 5.92 14.04 -14.49
C LEU A 407 7.00 12.93 -14.44
N ARG A 408 7.02 12.11 -13.38
CA ARG A 408 7.94 10.98 -13.28
C ARG A 408 7.59 9.88 -14.29
N ALA A 409 6.28 9.64 -14.54
CA ALA A 409 5.83 8.65 -15.52
C ALA A 409 6.26 9.03 -16.94
N GLU A 410 6.16 10.30 -17.33
CA GLU A 410 6.71 10.79 -18.61
C GLU A 410 8.21 10.46 -18.78
N LYS A 411 8.93 10.40 -17.67
CA LYS A 411 10.37 10.07 -17.63
C LYS A 411 10.65 8.58 -17.48
N GLY A 412 9.62 7.79 -17.17
CA GLY A 412 9.74 6.35 -16.92
C GLY A 412 10.39 6.00 -15.60
N TYR A 413 10.37 6.91 -14.62
CA TYR A 413 10.87 6.63 -13.27
C TYR A 413 9.83 5.84 -12.48
N ILE A 414 10.28 4.87 -11.71
CA ILE A 414 9.42 4.00 -10.90
C ILE A 414 8.99 4.67 -9.60
N ILE A 415 7.87 4.19 -9.05
CA ILE A 415 7.49 4.38 -7.65
C ILE A 415 7.40 3.01 -7.00
N VAL A 416 8.10 2.82 -5.88
CA VAL A 416 8.00 1.60 -5.07
C VAL A 416 6.58 1.51 -4.49
N GLY A 417 5.95 0.36 -4.69
CA GLY A 417 4.54 0.12 -4.35
C GLY A 417 3.59 0.27 -5.54
N GLN A 418 4.02 0.89 -6.65
CA GLN A 418 3.25 1.03 -7.89
C GLN A 418 3.82 0.17 -9.03
N GLU A 419 5.09 0.34 -9.37
CA GLU A 419 5.81 -0.54 -10.31
C GLU A 419 6.42 -1.76 -9.60
N THR A 420 6.25 -1.90 -8.29
CA THR A 420 6.72 -3.05 -7.50
C THR A 420 5.61 -3.57 -6.60
N ASP A 421 5.47 -4.88 -6.52
CA ASP A 421 4.43 -5.59 -5.76
C ASP A 421 5.01 -6.64 -4.80
N GLY A 422 6.31 -6.58 -4.52
CA GLY A 422 7.03 -7.58 -3.73
C GLY A 422 7.51 -8.79 -4.54
N THR A 423 7.23 -8.85 -5.84
CA THR A 423 7.71 -9.92 -6.75
C THR A 423 8.65 -9.42 -7.83
N VAL A 424 8.97 -8.13 -7.83
CA VAL A 424 9.73 -7.43 -8.86
C VAL A 424 11.18 -7.24 -8.45
N THR A 425 12.10 -7.60 -9.33
CA THR A 425 13.54 -7.45 -9.16
C THR A 425 14.07 -6.23 -9.92
N PRO A 426 15.30 -5.76 -9.66
CA PRO A 426 15.92 -4.74 -10.49
C PRO A 426 16.03 -5.08 -11.97
N LEU A 427 16.12 -6.38 -12.30
CA LEU A 427 16.20 -6.86 -13.68
C LEU A 427 14.87 -6.66 -14.42
N ASP A 428 13.77 -6.88 -13.72
CA ASP A 428 12.41 -6.68 -14.24
C ASP A 428 12.11 -5.20 -14.54
N LEU A 429 12.74 -4.30 -13.79
CA LEU A 429 12.58 -2.84 -13.90
C LEU A 429 13.59 -2.18 -14.87
N ASN A 430 14.43 -2.95 -15.54
CA ASN A 430 15.54 -2.43 -16.37
C ASN A 430 16.57 -1.61 -15.57
N LEU A 431 16.70 -1.86 -14.25
CA LEU A 431 17.62 -1.20 -13.33
C LEU A 431 18.87 -2.03 -13.05
N ASN A 432 19.21 -3.00 -13.89
CA ASN A 432 20.40 -3.85 -13.78
C ASN A 432 21.72 -3.05 -13.73
N TRP A 433 21.74 -1.84 -14.28
CA TRP A 433 22.88 -0.93 -14.22
C TRP A 433 23.17 -0.41 -12.78
N MET A 434 22.20 -0.49 -11.87
CA MET A 434 22.36 -0.13 -10.45
C MET A 434 23.05 -1.23 -9.64
N ILE A 435 23.13 -2.46 -10.17
CA ILE A 435 23.76 -3.57 -9.48
C ILE A 435 25.27 -3.45 -9.58
N GLY A 436 25.94 -3.31 -8.46
CA GLY A 436 27.40 -3.21 -8.38
C GLY A 436 28.09 -4.52 -8.75
N LYS A 437 28.40 -4.73 -10.03
CA LYS A 437 28.96 -5.98 -10.58
C LYS A 437 30.22 -6.49 -9.85
N LYS A 438 31.04 -5.57 -9.31
CA LYS A 438 32.29 -5.88 -8.61
C LYS A 438 32.14 -5.93 -7.08
N LYS A 439 30.94 -5.73 -6.55
CA LYS A 439 30.70 -5.85 -5.11
C LYS A 439 30.84 -7.30 -4.66
N LYS A 440 31.47 -7.50 -3.53
CA LYS A 440 31.63 -8.83 -2.93
C LYS A 440 30.24 -9.37 -2.56
N ASP A 441 29.48 -8.57 -1.82
CA ASP A 441 28.12 -8.94 -1.39
C ASP A 441 27.24 -7.72 -1.11
N PHE A 442 25.91 -7.95 -1.04
CA PHE A 442 24.86 -7.05 -0.56
C PHE A 442 23.57 -7.85 -0.36
N ILE A 443 22.63 -7.33 0.41
CA ILE A 443 21.34 -7.99 0.66
C ILE A 443 20.64 -8.31 -0.66
N GLY A 444 20.21 -9.57 -0.82
CA GLY A 444 19.52 -10.04 -2.02
C GLY A 444 20.41 -10.43 -3.20
N LYS A 445 21.73 -10.17 -3.16
CA LYS A 445 22.63 -10.49 -4.30
C LYS A 445 22.56 -11.94 -4.74
N ARG A 446 22.64 -12.87 -3.79
CA ARG A 446 22.58 -14.30 -4.06
C ARG A 446 21.26 -14.70 -4.72
N SER A 447 20.16 -14.14 -4.25
CA SER A 447 18.82 -14.44 -4.75
C SER A 447 18.62 -13.98 -6.20
N LEU A 448 19.29 -12.91 -6.65
CA LEU A 448 19.25 -12.46 -8.04
C LEU A 448 19.80 -13.49 -9.05
N THR A 449 20.49 -14.53 -8.60
CA THR A 449 21.02 -15.61 -9.46
C THR A 449 20.13 -16.85 -9.48
N ARG A 450 19.01 -16.85 -8.78
CA ARG A 450 18.05 -17.97 -8.74
C ARG A 450 17.46 -18.23 -10.13
N SER A 451 17.21 -19.50 -10.44
CA SER A 451 16.72 -19.93 -11.75
C SER A 451 15.39 -19.29 -12.16
N ASP A 452 14.51 -19.03 -11.19
CA ASP A 452 13.23 -18.36 -11.40
C ASP A 452 13.36 -16.85 -11.67
N ILE A 453 14.43 -16.21 -11.18
CA ILE A 453 14.69 -14.77 -11.37
C ILE A 453 15.41 -14.52 -12.71
N ILE A 454 16.34 -15.40 -13.10
CA ILE A 454 17.10 -15.23 -14.34
C ILE A 454 16.37 -15.70 -15.59
N LYS A 455 15.14 -16.22 -15.47
CA LYS A 455 14.30 -16.62 -16.60
C LYS A 455 14.02 -15.45 -17.53
N GLY A 456 14.11 -15.70 -18.84
CA GLY A 456 13.84 -14.68 -19.85
C GLY A 456 12.37 -14.33 -20.06
N ASP A 457 11.46 -15.08 -19.44
CA ASP A 457 10.00 -14.95 -19.59
C ASP A 457 9.31 -14.20 -18.43
N ARG A 458 10.09 -13.56 -17.56
CA ARG A 458 9.56 -12.71 -16.49
C ARG A 458 8.86 -11.47 -17.01
N LYS A 459 8.00 -10.88 -16.18
CA LYS A 459 7.42 -9.56 -16.49
C LYS A 459 8.52 -8.50 -16.45
N GLN A 460 8.50 -7.58 -17.39
CA GLN A 460 9.48 -6.50 -17.52
C GLN A 460 8.77 -5.18 -17.75
N LEU A 461 9.32 -4.12 -17.17
CA LEU A 461 8.77 -2.77 -17.26
C LEU A 461 8.92 -2.21 -18.68
N VAL A 462 7.80 -1.81 -19.26
CA VAL A 462 7.71 -1.18 -20.57
C VAL A 462 6.80 0.04 -20.54
N GLY A 463 6.87 0.86 -21.57
CA GLY A 463 5.88 1.88 -21.86
C GLY A 463 4.82 1.35 -22.82
N LEU A 464 3.60 1.84 -22.68
CA LEU A 464 2.49 1.60 -23.60
C LEU A 464 1.94 2.93 -24.10
N VAL A 465 1.71 3.01 -25.39
CA VAL A 465 1.14 4.20 -26.04
C VAL A 465 -0.03 3.75 -26.91
N PRO A 466 -1.25 4.31 -26.74
CA PRO A 466 -2.38 3.97 -27.61
C PRO A 466 -2.05 4.23 -29.08
N VAL A 467 -2.41 3.29 -29.96
CA VAL A 467 -2.27 3.47 -31.41
C VAL A 467 -3.13 4.65 -31.86
N ASP A 468 -4.39 4.69 -31.45
CA ASP A 468 -5.23 5.86 -31.57
C ASP A 468 -5.07 6.72 -30.31
N LYS A 469 -4.48 7.89 -30.48
CA LYS A 469 -4.14 8.84 -29.40
C LYS A 469 -5.35 9.42 -28.67
N SER A 470 -6.55 9.24 -29.19
CA SER A 470 -7.79 9.67 -28.54
C SER A 470 -8.21 8.77 -27.37
N TYR A 471 -7.68 7.53 -27.30
CA TYR A 471 -8.00 6.61 -26.22
C TYR A 471 -7.18 6.88 -24.95
N GLY A 472 -7.85 6.78 -23.80
CA GLY A 472 -7.22 6.71 -22.49
C GLY A 472 -6.88 5.27 -22.12
N ILE A 473 -5.77 5.08 -21.42
CA ILE A 473 -5.44 3.85 -20.71
C ILE A 473 -5.64 4.11 -19.23
N GLU A 474 -6.14 3.14 -18.48
CA GLU A 474 -6.35 3.27 -17.04
C GLU A 474 -5.39 2.37 -16.27
N GLU A 475 -5.00 2.80 -15.08
CA GLU A 475 -4.19 2.00 -14.16
C GLU A 475 -4.94 0.70 -13.77
N GLY A 476 -4.18 -0.39 -13.60
CA GLY A 476 -4.74 -1.69 -13.25
C GLY A 476 -5.35 -2.47 -14.43
N GLN A 477 -5.51 -1.87 -15.61
CA GLN A 477 -6.00 -2.59 -16.79
C GLN A 477 -5.06 -3.72 -17.19
N HIS A 478 -5.67 -4.82 -17.67
CA HIS A 478 -4.94 -6.01 -18.07
C HIS A 478 -4.37 -5.89 -19.48
N VAL A 479 -3.15 -6.35 -19.66
CA VAL A 479 -2.48 -6.40 -20.95
C VAL A 479 -2.59 -7.82 -21.51
N ILE A 480 -3.09 -7.94 -22.75
CA ILE A 480 -3.35 -9.20 -23.43
C ILE A 480 -2.70 -9.21 -24.81
N GLU A 481 -2.45 -10.40 -25.35
CA GLU A 481 -1.79 -10.58 -26.64
C GLU A 481 -2.79 -10.60 -27.82
N ASP A 482 -3.97 -11.19 -27.58
CA ASP A 482 -5.01 -11.33 -28.61
C ASP A 482 -6.13 -10.29 -28.39
N LYS A 483 -6.58 -9.70 -29.50
CA LYS A 483 -7.71 -8.75 -29.50
C LYS A 483 -9.07 -9.42 -29.28
N ASN A 484 -9.15 -10.72 -29.50
CA ASN A 484 -10.40 -11.46 -29.42
C ASN A 484 -10.67 -11.90 -27.98
N ILE A 485 -11.58 -11.21 -27.32
CA ILE A 485 -12.13 -11.64 -26.03
C ILE A 485 -13.36 -12.49 -26.33
N PRO A 486 -13.41 -13.79 -25.89
CA PRO A 486 -14.57 -14.63 -26.09
C PRO A 486 -15.82 -14.02 -25.44
N SER A 487 -16.97 -14.09 -26.12
CA SER A 487 -18.26 -13.63 -25.58
C SER A 487 -18.74 -14.46 -24.39
N GLN A 488 -18.33 -15.72 -24.31
CA GLN A 488 -18.48 -16.59 -23.14
C GLN A 488 -17.11 -16.97 -22.62
N ILE A 489 -16.84 -16.59 -21.36
CA ILE A 489 -15.54 -16.85 -20.73
C ILE A 489 -15.65 -18.10 -19.87
N ASP A 490 -15.43 -19.25 -20.49
CA ASP A 490 -15.38 -20.55 -19.79
C ASP A 490 -14.03 -20.77 -19.07
N LYS A 491 -13.00 -20.05 -19.47
CA LYS A 491 -11.65 -20.14 -18.91
C LYS A 491 -11.03 -18.76 -18.75
N PRO A 492 -10.13 -18.57 -17.76
CA PRO A 492 -9.40 -17.32 -17.60
C PRO A 492 -8.65 -16.92 -18.90
N ILE A 493 -8.76 -15.66 -19.29
CA ILE A 493 -8.00 -15.11 -20.41
C ILE A 493 -6.53 -14.99 -20.01
N LYS A 494 -5.63 -15.46 -20.86
CA LYS A 494 -4.19 -15.37 -20.62
C LYS A 494 -3.73 -13.93 -20.70
N MET A 495 -3.25 -13.40 -19.57
CA MET A 495 -2.69 -12.05 -19.50
C MET A 495 -1.19 -12.08 -19.74
N LEU A 496 -0.69 -11.04 -20.42
CA LEU A 496 0.74 -10.73 -20.46
C LEU A 496 1.20 -10.02 -19.20
N GLY A 497 0.33 -9.19 -18.62
CA GLY A 497 0.60 -8.40 -17.44
C GLY A 497 -0.45 -7.36 -17.18
N GLN A 498 -0.05 -6.25 -16.55
CA GLN A 498 -0.96 -5.18 -16.14
C GLN A 498 -0.32 -3.81 -16.27
N VAL A 499 -1.15 -2.79 -16.44
CA VAL A 499 -0.78 -1.38 -16.37
C VAL A 499 -0.53 -1.02 -14.93
N THR A 500 0.64 -0.45 -14.64
CA THR A 500 1.05 -0.04 -13.29
C THR A 500 0.83 1.44 -13.04
N SER A 501 0.99 2.27 -14.08
CA SER A 501 0.77 3.72 -14.03
C SER A 501 0.21 4.19 -15.35
N SER A 502 -0.74 5.11 -15.33
CA SER A 502 -1.27 5.70 -16.55
C SER A 502 -1.71 7.14 -16.36
N TYR A 503 -1.37 8.00 -17.34
CA TYR A 503 -1.67 9.42 -17.30
C TYR A 503 -1.91 9.96 -18.72
N PHE A 504 -2.79 10.97 -18.82
CA PHE A 504 -2.78 11.84 -19.98
C PHE A 504 -1.65 12.87 -19.84
N SER A 505 -0.68 12.85 -20.74
CA SER A 505 0.42 13.81 -20.74
C SER A 505 0.04 15.05 -21.56
N PRO A 506 -0.09 16.23 -20.94
CA PRO A 506 -0.33 17.46 -21.68
C PRO A 506 0.89 17.90 -22.49
N THR A 507 2.10 17.43 -22.14
CA THR A 507 3.34 17.68 -22.88
C THR A 507 3.40 16.90 -24.19
N LEU A 508 2.95 15.65 -24.17
CA LEU A 508 2.92 14.74 -25.32
C LEU A 508 1.59 14.78 -26.09
N ASN A 509 0.55 15.35 -25.45
CA ASN A 509 -0.82 15.45 -25.95
C ASN A 509 -1.48 14.09 -26.25
N HIS A 510 -1.16 13.08 -25.45
CA HIS A 510 -1.80 11.75 -25.48
C HIS A 510 -1.59 11.00 -24.17
N SER A 511 -2.35 9.92 -23.98
CA SER A 511 -2.15 9.00 -22.86
C SER A 511 -0.86 8.22 -23.00
N ILE A 512 -0.18 8.04 -21.86
CA ILE A 512 0.98 7.18 -21.69
C ILE A 512 0.70 6.22 -20.54
N ALA A 513 1.26 5.01 -20.60
CA ALA A 513 1.18 4.09 -19.48
C ALA A 513 2.48 3.31 -19.30
N MET A 514 2.80 3.02 -18.05
CA MET A 514 3.84 2.06 -17.70
C MET A 514 3.17 0.72 -17.37
N ALA A 515 3.79 -0.38 -17.74
CA ALA A 515 3.24 -1.70 -17.53
C ALA A 515 4.33 -2.74 -17.26
N LEU A 516 4.01 -3.70 -16.41
CA LEU A 516 4.82 -4.90 -16.23
C LEU A 516 4.23 -6.03 -17.08
N ILE A 517 4.91 -6.40 -18.16
CA ILE A 517 4.44 -7.42 -19.09
C ILE A 517 5.48 -8.52 -19.33
N LYS A 518 4.99 -9.72 -19.54
CA LYS A 518 5.82 -10.90 -19.83
C LYS A 518 6.68 -10.67 -21.05
N GLU A 519 7.99 -10.90 -20.94
CA GLU A 519 8.98 -10.68 -22.01
C GLU A 519 8.96 -9.25 -22.57
N GLY A 520 8.67 -8.25 -21.73
CA GLY A 520 8.39 -6.88 -22.17
C GLY A 520 9.46 -6.28 -23.08
N ASN A 521 10.74 -6.46 -22.75
CA ASN A 521 11.83 -5.92 -23.55
C ASN A 521 11.90 -6.50 -24.97
N ARG A 522 11.43 -7.75 -25.16
CA ARG A 522 11.36 -8.38 -26.50
C ARG A 522 10.18 -7.89 -27.32
N LYS A 523 9.17 -7.33 -26.65
CA LYS A 523 7.94 -6.83 -27.30
C LYS A 523 8.02 -5.35 -27.69
N ILE A 524 9.09 -4.65 -27.37
CA ILE A 524 9.27 -3.25 -27.78
C ILE A 524 9.18 -3.12 -29.30
N GLY A 525 8.32 -2.20 -29.79
CA GLY A 525 7.98 -2.01 -31.20
C GLY A 525 6.85 -2.90 -31.73
N SER A 526 6.30 -3.79 -30.89
CA SER A 526 5.12 -4.60 -31.26
C SER A 526 3.82 -3.96 -30.79
N GLN A 527 2.72 -4.34 -31.43
CA GLN A 527 1.38 -3.98 -31.01
C GLN A 527 0.80 -5.10 -30.16
N ILE A 528 0.22 -4.74 -29.02
CA ILE A 528 -0.54 -5.59 -28.11
C ILE A 528 -1.84 -4.87 -27.71
N TYR A 529 -2.60 -5.43 -26.79
CA TYR A 529 -3.91 -4.90 -26.43
C TYR A 529 -4.03 -4.70 -24.93
N VAL A 530 -4.75 -3.63 -24.55
CA VAL A 530 -5.18 -3.37 -23.16
C VAL A 530 -6.68 -3.59 -23.10
N SER A 531 -7.13 -4.43 -22.15
CA SER A 531 -8.56 -4.67 -21.94
C SER A 531 -9.15 -3.61 -21.02
N THR A 532 -10.29 -3.02 -21.42
CA THR A 532 -11.05 -2.08 -20.59
C THR A 532 -12.01 -2.82 -19.65
N SER A 533 -12.54 -2.10 -18.66
CA SER A 533 -13.58 -2.61 -17.75
C SER A 533 -14.85 -3.12 -18.47
N ASN A 534 -15.13 -2.58 -19.65
CA ASN A 534 -16.29 -2.98 -20.50
C ASN A 534 -15.96 -4.10 -21.49
N MET A 535 -14.89 -4.86 -21.26
CA MET A 535 -14.45 -5.94 -22.16
C MET A 535 -14.05 -5.49 -23.59
N ASN A 536 -13.95 -4.19 -23.83
CA ASN A 536 -13.36 -3.66 -25.07
C ASN A 536 -11.83 -3.74 -24.99
N VAL A 537 -11.19 -3.69 -26.14
CA VAL A 537 -9.72 -3.73 -26.24
C VAL A 537 -9.19 -2.48 -26.92
N ILE A 538 -8.15 -1.91 -26.36
CA ILE A 538 -7.43 -0.77 -26.91
C ILE A 538 -6.11 -1.28 -27.50
N PRO A 539 -5.84 -1.13 -28.81
CA PRO A 539 -4.55 -1.45 -29.38
C PRO A 539 -3.50 -0.44 -28.89
N VAL A 540 -2.39 -0.95 -28.38
CA VAL A 540 -1.28 -0.16 -27.88
C VAL A 540 0.04 -0.60 -28.49
N GLU A 541 0.94 0.33 -28.71
CA GLU A 541 2.34 0.07 -29.06
C GLU A 541 3.18 -0.08 -27.80
N VAL A 542 4.02 -1.09 -27.74
CA VAL A 542 4.99 -1.29 -26.67
C VAL A 542 6.24 -0.47 -26.99
N VAL A 543 6.58 0.44 -26.08
CA VAL A 543 7.73 1.34 -26.20
C VAL A 543 8.64 1.23 -24.98
N LYS A 544 9.81 1.86 -25.04
CA LYS A 544 10.59 2.07 -23.81
C LYS A 544 9.81 2.97 -22.83
N PRO A 545 9.91 2.75 -21.51
CA PRO A 545 9.11 3.51 -20.55
C PRO A 545 9.50 4.99 -20.42
N ASN A 546 10.56 5.43 -21.08
CA ASN A 546 10.99 6.82 -21.12
C ASN A 546 10.35 7.54 -22.31
N PHE A 547 9.22 8.22 -22.06
CA PHE A 547 8.42 8.89 -23.11
C PHE A 547 8.92 10.28 -23.46
N LEU A 548 9.54 10.97 -22.49
CA LEU A 548 10.01 12.35 -22.63
C LEU A 548 11.51 12.46 -22.34
N ASP A 549 12.24 13.21 -23.21
CA ASP A 549 13.65 13.55 -23.02
C ASP A 549 14.54 12.31 -22.71
N PRO A 550 14.61 11.31 -23.58
CA PRO A 550 15.38 10.09 -23.33
C PRO A 550 16.88 10.34 -23.17
N GLU A 551 17.38 11.45 -23.69
CA GLU A 551 18.80 11.85 -23.62
C GLU A 551 19.13 12.69 -22.37
N ASN A 552 18.15 12.95 -21.49
CA ASN A 552 18.32 13.76 -20.27
C ASN A 552 18.81 15.21 -20.50
N LYS A 553 18.54 15.79 -21.66
CA LYS A 553 18.95 17.18 -21.99
C LYS A 553 18.29 18.20 -21.04
N ARG A 554 16.98 17.99 -20.74
CA ARG A 554 16.23 18.86 -19.80
C ARG A 554 16.74 18.70 -18.36
N LEU A 555 17.01 17.48 -17.94
CA LEU A 555 17.53 17.16 -16.61
C LEU A 555 18.92 17.75 -16.35
N LEU A 556 19.78 17.72 -17.36
CA LEU A 556 21.18 18.12 -17.25
C LEU A 556 21.44 19.58 -17.65
N SER A 557 20.42 20.31 -18.11
CA SER A 557 20.50 21.71 -18.56
C SER A 557 21.09 22.68 -17.51
#